data_e98ee15a1b4d99532d4e9b7383e75632
#
_entry.id   e98ee15a1b4d99532d4e9b7383e75632
#
_cell.length_a   1.000
_cell.length_b   1.000
_cell.length_c   1.000
_cell.angle_alpha   90.00
_cell.angle_beta   90.00
_cell.angle_gamma   90.00
#
_symmetry.space_group_name_H-M   'P 1'
#
loop_
_entity.id
_entity.type
_entity.pdbx_description
1 polymer ?
#
loop_
_entity_poly.entity_id
_entity_poly.type
_entity_poly.pdbx_seq_one_letter_code
_entity_poly.pdbx_strand_id
1 'polypeptide(L)'
;MPRPRDGKLAPVEIDWSPLALARLQEIRAYVGLDNPAAAERLATRIVAVVEALRNHPHLGRTGAEPGIRELIIGGTPYSIFYRVRGQRITISTIWHAAQTR
;
A
#
# COMPACT_ATOMS: atom_id res chain seq x y z
N MET A 1 -11.37 3.27 -32.52
CA MET A 1 -11.19 3.09 -31.79
C MET A 1 -11.22 3.56 -30.99
N PRO A 2 -11.35 3.59 -30.58
CA PRO A 2 -11.15 3.99 -29.70
C PRO A 2 -10.72 3.90 -28.84
N ARG A 3 -10.57 4.08 -28.42
CA ARG A 3 -10.20 3.91 -27.58
C ARG A 3 -10.55 4.31 -26.67
N PRO A 4 -10.58 4.02 -26.11
CA PRO A 4 -10.95 4.43 -25.05
C PRO A 4 -10.39 5.34 -24.40
N ARG A 5 -10.48 5.70 -24.40
CA ARG A 5 -10.11 6.23 -23.96
C ARG A 5 -9.45 6.50 -23.33
N ASP A 6 -9.31 6.66 -23.58
CA ASP A 6 -8.70 6.73 -23.14
C ASP A 6 -7.82 6.45 -22.67
N GLY A 7 -7.23 6.77 -23.14
CA GLY A 7 -5.93 6.53 -22.62
C GLY A 7 -5.83 5.46 -21.56
N LYS A 8 -6.83 5.10 -21.02
CA LYS A 8 -6.95 4.09 -19.99
C LYS A 8 -7.20 2.75 -20.59
N LEU A 9 -6.28 2.33 -21.41
CA LEU A 9 -6.47 1.12 -22.16
C LEU A 9 -6.40 -0.12 -21.30
N ALA A 10 -5.53 -0.11 -20.30
CA ALA A 10 -5.39 -1.26 -19.41
C ALA A 10 -5.56 -0.80 -17.98
N PRO A 11 -6.32 -1.53 -17.17
CA PRO A 11 -6.44 -1.17 -15.78
C PRO A 11 -5.13 -1.37 -15.05
N VAL A 12 -4.90 -0.57 -14.03
CA VAL A 12 -3.76 -0.75 -13.16
C VAL A 12 -4.04 -1.94 -12.25
N GLU A 13 -3.09 -2.84 -12.16
CA GLU A 13 -3.20 -4.00 -11.29
C GLU A 13 -2.39 -3.78 -10.04
N ILE A 14 -2.97 -4.14 -8.91
CA ILE A 14 -2.28 -4.04 -7.63
C ILE A 14 -2.13 -5.44 -7.08
N ASP A 15 -0.87 -5.83 -6.86
CA ASP A 15 -0.53 -7.11 -6.26
C ASP A 15 0.02 -6.88 -4.88
N TRP A 16 -0.47 -7.63 -3.90
CA TRP A 16 0.09 -7.64 -2.57
C TRP A 16 1.06 -8.80 -2.48
N SER A 17 2.31 -8.51 -2.13
CA SER A 17 3.26 -9.59 -1.92
C SER A 17 2.83 -10.43 -0.72
N PRO A 18 3.31 -11.68 -0.62
CA PRO A 18 3.03 -12.48 0.55
C PRO A 18 3.46 -11.81 1.85
N LEU A 19 4.59 -11.10 1.83
CA LEU A 19 5.05 -10.39 3.01
C LEU A 19 4.10 -9.26 3.37
N ALA A 20 3.62 -8.50 2.38
CA ALA A 20 2.69 -7.41 2.64
C ALA A 20 1.39 -7.92 3.24
N LEU A 21 0.87 -9.04 2.71
CA LEU A 21 -0.33 -9.65 3.25
C LEU A 21 -0.11 -10.11 4.69
N ALA A 22 1.03 -10.74 4.95
CA ALA A 22 1.36 -11.20 6.29
C ALA A 22 1.45 -10.04 7.26
N ARG A 23 2.07 -8.94 6.84
CA ARG A 23 2.18 -7.75 7.68
C ARG A 23 0.80 -7.17 8.01
N LEU A 24 -0.09 -7.12 7.02
CA LEU A 24 -1.43 -6.61 7.25
C LEU A 24 -2.16 -7.45 8.30
N GLN A 25 -2.04 -8.77 8.21
CA GLN A 25 -2.68 -9.66 9.18
C GLN A 25 -2.07 -9.50 10.57
N GLU A 26 -0.74 -9.36 10.65
CA GLU A 26 -0.06 -9.12 11.92
C GLU A 26 -0.52 -7.84 12.58
N ILE A 27 -0.67 -6.78 11.80
CA ILE A 27 -1.13 -5.49 12.30
C ILE A 27 -2.54 -5.61 12.85
N ARG A 28 -3.43 -6.26 12.09
CA ARG A 28 -4.80 -6.46 12.54
C ARG A 28 -4.85 -7.25 13.85
N ALA A 29 -4.06 -8.30 13.93
CA ALA A 29 -4.05 -9.13 15.13
C ALA A 29 -3.52 -8.36 16.33
N TYR A 30 -2.43 -7.61 16.14
CA TYR A 30 -1.80 -6.88 17.22
C TYR A 30 -2.70 -5.77 17.76
N VAL A 31 -3.24 -4.94 16.87
CA VAL A 31 -4.11 -3.85 17.29
C VAL A 31 -5.42 -4.41 17.86
N GLY A 32 -5.88 -5.52 17.30
CA GLY A 32 -7.12 -6.15 17.73
C GLY A 32 -7.07 -6.73 19.13
N LEU A 33 -5.87 -6.97 19.67
CA LEU A 33 -5.75 -7.44 21.06
C LEU A 33 -6.38 -6.45 22.03
N ASP A 34 -6.19 -5.17 21.76
CA ASP A 34 -6.76 -4.13 22.63
C ASP A 34 -8.07 -3.58 22.13
N ASN A 35 -8.23 -3.49 20.81
CA ASN A 35 -9.40 -2.82 20.25
C ASN A 35 -9.72 -3.39 18.86
N PRO A 36 -10.61 -4.40 18.82
CA PRO A 36 -10.96 -5.01 17.52
C PRO A 36 -11.54 -4.02 16.51
N ALA A 37 -12.34 -3.06 16.95
CA ALA A 37 -12.92 -2.08 16.03
C ALA A 37 -11.84 -1.20 15.43
N ALA A 38 -10.84 -0.80 16.23
CA ALA A 38 -9.73 0.00 15.73
C ALA A 38 -8.90 -0.79 14.74
N ALA A 39 -8.73 -2.11 14.97
CA ALA A 39 -7.99 -2.95 14.03
C ALA A 39 -8.67 -2.98 12.67
N GLU A 40 -10.00 -3.08 12.64
CA GLU A 40 -10.73 -3.09 11.39
C GLU A 40 -10.66 -1.74 10.67
N ARG A 41 -10.77 -0.65 11.42
CA ARG A 41 -10.65 0.68 10.82
C ARG A 41 -9.26 0.89 10.21
N LEU A 42 -8.23 0.44 10.91
CA LEU A 42 -6.86 0.56 10.42
C LEU A 42 -6.66 -0.27 9.15
N ALA A 43 -7.12 -1.51 9.16
CA ALA A 43 -7.00 -2.38 7.99
C ALA A 43 -7.72 -1.77 6.79
N THR A 44 -8.94 -1.27 7.00
CA THR A 44 -9.71 -0.61 5.95
C THR A 44 -8.96 0.61 5.42
N ARG A 45 -8.36 1.39 6.30
CA ARG A 45 -7.59 2.56 5.92
C ARG A 45 -6.39 2.18 5.06
N ILE A 46 -5.65 1.15 5.48
CA ILE A 46 -4.49 0.69 4.73
C ILE A 46 -4.89 0.25 3.32
N VAL A 47 -5.96 -0.54 3.22
CA VAL A 47 -6.42 -1.00 1.92
C VAL A 47 -6.87 0.18 1.05
N ALA A 48 -7.56 1.15 1.64
CA ALA A 48 -8.02 2.31 0.89
C ALA A 48 -6.86 3.14 0.35
N VAL A 49 -5.80 3.29 1.13
CA VAL A 49 -4.61 4.03 0.70
C VAL A 49 -3.94 3.29 -0.45
N VAL A 50 -3.84 1.95 -0.35
CA VAL A 50 -3.27 1.16 -1.44
C VAL A 50 -4.11 1.30 -2.70
N GLU A 51 -5.44 1.25 -2.58
CA GLU A 51 -6.30 1.38 -3.76
C GLU A 51 -6.18 2.75 -4.43
N ALA A 52 -5.89 3.79 -3.66
CA ALA A 52 -5.69 5.12 -4.23
C ALA A 52 -4.50 5.17 -5.18
N LEU A 53 -3.57 4.22 -5.05
CA LEU A 53 -2.42 4.17 -5.95
C LEU A 53 -2.81 3.86 -7.39
N ARG A 54 -4.00 3.30 -7.62
CA ARG A 54 -4.46 3.06 -8.99
C ARG A 54 -4.50 4.33 -9.81
N ASN A 55 -4.91 5.42 -9.18
CA ASN A 55 -5.03 6.72 -9.84
C ASN A 55 -3.82 7.61 -9.62
N HIS A 56 -3.00 7.28 -8.63
CA HIS A 56 -1.83 8.09 -8.26
C HIS A 56 -0.65 7.19 -7.92
N PRO A 57 -0.12 6.47 -8.93
CA PRO A 57 0.93 5.46 -8.65
C PRO A 57 2.23 6.05 -8.10
N HIS A 58 2.47 7.33 -8.35
CA HIS A 58 3.70 7.97 -7.88
C HIS A 58 3.47 8.82 -6.64
N LEU A 59 2.38 8.56 -5.92
CA LEU A 59 2.04 9.32 -4.73
C LEU A 59 3.10 9.17 -3.62
N GLY A 60 3.66 7.98 -3.47
CA GLY A 60 4.73 7.76 -2.52
C GLY A 60 6.03 8.38 -3.00
N ARG A 61 6.87 8.76 -2.05
CA ARG A 61 8.17 9.35 -2.38
C ARG A 61 9.16 8.24 -2.71
N THR A 62 10.17 8.59 -3.52
CA THR A 62 11.26 7.67 -3.74
C THR A 62 12.08 7.55 -2.47
N GLY A 63 12.41 6.32 -2.12
CA GLY A 63 13.15 6.06 -0.90
C GLY A 63 14.62 5.86 -1.16
N ALA A 64 15.30 5.33 -0.16
CA ALA A 64 16.73 5.06 -0.25
C ALA A 64 17.01 3.94 -1.25
N GLU A 65 16.09 3.02 -1.41
CA GLU A 65 16.27 1.89 -2.29
C GLU A 65 15.72 2.20 -3.68
N PRO A 66 16.53 2.04 -4.73
CA PRO A 66 16.07 2.36 -6.09
C PRO A 66 14.84 1.55 -6.47
N GLY A 67 13.88 2.22 -7.11
CA GLY A 67 12.69 1.56 -7.60
C GLY A 67 11.62 1.32 -6.55
N ILE A 68 11.88 1.63 -5.30
CA ILE A 68 10.90 1.46 -4.21
C ILE A 68 10.40 2.83 -3.79
N ARG A 69 9.08 2.94 -3.67
CA ARG A 69 8.44 4.15 -3.14
C ARG A 69 7.87 3.86 -1.77
N GLU A 70 7.88 4.89 -0.94
CA GLU A 70 7.33 4.81 0.41
C GLU A 70 6.17 5.78 0.53
N LEU A 71 5.02 5.28 0.97
CA LEU A 71 3.85 6.12 1.21
C LEU A 71 3.47 6.03 2.68
N ILE A 72 3.58 7.15 3.37
CA ILE A 72 3.22 7.22 4.78
C ILE A 72 1.71 7.27 4.89
N ILE A 73 1.14 6.45 5.75
CA ILE A 73 -0.30 6.46 6.00
C ILE A 73 -0.55 7.48 7.11
N GLY A 74 -1.07 8.64 6.73
CA GLY A 74 -1.25 9.75 7.66
C GLY A 74 -2.07 9.35 8.88
N GLY A 75 -1.66 9.86 10.05
CA GLY A 75 -2.35 9.56 11.28
C GLY A 75 -2.02 8.20 11.88
N THR A 76 -1.08 7.48 11.28
CA THR A 76 -0.67 6.17 11.77
C THR A 76 0.85 6.06 11.76
N PRO A 77 1.41 5.09 12.48
CA PRO A 77 2.86 4.86 12.42
C PRO A 77 3.28 3.97 11.25
N TYR A 78 2.40 3.74 10.28
CA TYR A 78 2.67 2.78 9.21
C TYR A 78 2.96 3.46 7.90
N SER A 79 3.86 2.83 7.11
CA SER A 79 4.17 3.21 5.74
C SER A 79 4.01 1.99 4.85
N ILE A 80 3.68 2.25 3.59
CA ILE A 80 3.59 1.20 2.57
C ILE A 80 4.79 1.36 1.65
N PHE A 81 5.50 0.28 1.41
CA PHE A 81 6.58 0.25 0.44
C PHE A 81 6.09 -0.48 -0.79
N TYR A 82 6.25 0.13 -1.95
CA TYR A 82 5.70 -0.45 -3.17
C TYR A 82 6.58 -0.10 -4.38
N ARG A 83 6.34 -0.81 -5.46
CA ARG A 83 7.07 -0.66 -6.71
C ARG A 83 6.07 -0.53 -7.85
N VAL A 84 6.38 0.34 -8.81
CA VAL A 84 5.54 0.55 -9.98
C VAL A 84 6.29 0.07 -11.22
N ARG A 85 5.66 -0.80 -11.99
CA ARG A 85 6.21 -1.24 -13.26
C ARG A 85 5.08 -1.27 -14.28
N GLY A 86 5.10 -0.31 -15.20
CA GLY A 86 4.04 -0.18 -16.18
C GLY A 86 2.69 -0.02 -15.49
N GLN A 87 1.78 -0.92 -15.79
CA GLN A 87 0.44 -0.89 -15.21
C GLN A 87 0.30 -1.78 -13.98
N ARG A 88 1.43 -2.19 -13.40
CA ARG A 88 1.41 -3.06 -12.25
C ARG A 88 2.06 -2.39 -11.05
N ILE A 89 1.38 -2.44 -9.93
CA ILE A 89 1.89 -1.93 -8.66
C ILE A 89 2.00 -3.14 -7.72
N THR A 90 3.19 -3.34 -7.17
CA THR A 90 3.40 -4.43 -6.21
C THR A 90 3.64 -3.83 -4.83
N ILE A 91 2.79 -4.20 -3.88
CA ILE A 91 2.97 -3.78 -2.50
C ILE A 91 3.98 -4.73 -1.87
N SER A 92 5.16 -4.20 -1.55
CA SER A 92 6.27 -5.03 -1.08
C SER A 92 6.13 -5.37 0.39
N THR A 93 5.83 -4.37 1.22
CA THR A 93 5.66 -4.60 2.65
C THR A 93 4.97 -3.40 3.28
N ILE A 94 4.55 -3.58 4.53
CA ILE A 94 4.08 -2.51 5.39
C ILE A 94 5.08 -2.39 6.53
N TRP A 95 5.46 -1.17 6.85
CA TRP A 95 6.53 -0.89 7.80
C TRP A 95 6.01 -0.04 8.95
N HIS A 96 6.40 -0.37 10.16
CA HIS A 96 6.07 0.44 11.34
C HIS A 96 7.24 1.38 11.62
N ALA A 97 6.94 2.65 11.90
CA ALA A 97 7.97 3.66 12.09
C ALA A 97 8.95 3.33 13.24
N ALA A 98 8.49 2.54 14.21
CA ALA A 98 9.34 2.18 15.34
C ALA A 98 10.35 1.07 15.01
N GLN A 99 10.21 0.42 13.84
CA GLN A 99 11.16 -0.63 13.45
C GLN A 99 12.49 0.00 13.07
N THR A 100 13.55 -0.72 13.41
CA THR A 100 14.90 -0.29 13.05
C THR A 100 15.20 -0.67 11.60
N ARG A 101 15.89 0.21 10.89
CA ARG A 101 16.26 -0.05 9.51
C ARG A 101 17.72 -0.32 9.34
#